data_498bd44173d7990d9374e0602ccc68c5
#
_entry.id   498bd44173d7990d9374e0602ccc68c5
#
_cell.length_a   1.000
_cell.length_b   1.000
_cell.length_c   1.000
_cell.angle_alpha   90.00
_cell.angle_beta   90.00
_cell.angle_gamma   90.00
#
_symmetry.space_group_name_H-M   'P 1'
#
loop_
_entity.id
_entity.type
_entity.pdbx_description
1 polymer ?
#
loop_
_entity_poly.entity_id
_entity_poly.type
_entity_poly.pdbx_seq_one_letter_code
_entity_poly.pdbx_strand_id
1 'polypeptide(L)'
;ASKNRRFVAHEYKVCYSFIQDTRFGPHMANGKSRGDRETGSRAPNRARKRPPLYAAVDLGTNNCRLLIAARKRNGFTVLDSHSQIVRLGEGLEASERLSDAAIERCMDALRKISSKLKAKKVAHVRCVATEACRRAENGRDFIRRVRDELGLTFKIISGAEEAKLALVGCHNLIDTEAKKVLVIDI
;
A
#
# COMPACT_ATOMS: atom_id res chain seq x y z
N ALA A 1 -11.87 14.77 -23.11
CA ALA A 1 -10.71 14.27 -22.38
C ALA A 1 -11.10 13.81 -20.95
N SER A 2 -11.98 12.79 -20.81
CA SER A 2 -12.50 12.36 -19.48
C SER A 2 -12.68 10.84 -19.37
N LYS A 3 -11.78 10.02 -19.92
CA LYS A 3 -11.99 8.56 -19.94
C LYS A 3 -11.07 7.75 -19.01
N ASN A 4 -10.17 8.35 -18.23
CA ASN A 4 -9.14 7.57 -17.49
C ASN A 4 -9.23 7.62 -15.96
N ARG A 5 -10.32 8.12 -15.36
CA ARG A 5 -10.40 8.25 -13.88
C ARG A 5 -11.04 7.08 -13.13
N ARG A 6 -11.75 6.17 -13.82
CA ARG A 6 -12.48 5.08 -13.14
C ARG A 6 -11.64 3.89 -12.69
N PHE A 7 -10.46 3.65 -13.26
CA PHE A 7 -9.62 2.48 -12.94
C PHE A 7 -8.67 2.67 -11.74
N VAL A 8 -8.45 3.90 -11.31
CA VAL A 8 -7.40 4.26 -10.35
C VAL A 8 -7.81 4.06 -8.88
N ALA A 9 -9.11 4.10 -8.57
CA ALA A 9 -9.58 4.11 -7.19
C ALA A 9 -9.35 2.79 -6.44
N HIS A 10 -9.49 1.66 -7.10
CA HIS A 10 -9.33 0.36 -6.47
C HIS A 10 -7.86 0.03 -6.13
N GLU A 11 -6.92 0.57 -6.88
CA GLU A 11 -5.48 0.35 -6.66
C GLU A 11 -4.90 1.17 -5.49
N TYR A 12 -5.58 2.25 -5.08
CA TYR A 12 -5.01 3.22 -4.12
C TYR A 12 -5.50 3.07 -2.67
N LYS A 13 -6.49 2.22 -2.40
CA LYS A 13 -7.14 2.13 -1.09
C LYS A 13 -6.18 1.93 0.09
N VAL A 14 -5.23 1.03 -0.03
CA VAL A 14 -4.27 0.74 1.05
C VAL A 14 -3.20 1.84 1.14
N CYS A 15 -2.74 2.34 0.00
CA CYS A 15 -1.68 3.35 -0.06
C CYS A 15 -2.15 4.71 0.45
N TYR A 16 -3.38 5.12 0.12
CA TYR A 16 -3.95 6.40 0.54
C TYR A 16 -4.08 6.48 2.07
N SER A 17 -4.62 5.43 2.69
CA SER A 17 -4.72 5.34 4.16
C SER A 17 -3.34 5.36 4.84
N PHE A 18 -2.35 4.69 4.25
CA PHE A 18 -1.00 4.62 4.82
C PHE A 18 -0.25 5.96 4.74
N ILE A 19 -0.37 6.69 3.63
CA ILE A 19 0.33 7.97 3.44
C ILE A 19 -0.32 9.08 4.27
N GLN A 20 -1.60 9.00 4.56
CA GLN A 20 -2.30 9.95 5.44
C GLN A 20 -2.13 9.66 6.93
N ASP A 21 -1.67 8.47 7.32
CA ASP A 21 -1.41 8.17 8.72
C ASP A 21 -0.28 9.06 9.26
N THR A 22 -0.66 10.07 10.04
CA THR A 22 0.23 11.10 10.60
C THR A 22 1.31 10.53 11.53
N ARG A 23 1.17 9.27 11.99
CA ARG A 23 2.18 8.60 12.82
C ARG A 23 3.49 8.38 12.08
N PHE A 24 3.49 8.45 10.76
CA PHE A 24 4.68 8.36 9.88
C PHE A 24 5.12 9.72 9.31
N GLY A 25 4.57 10.82 9.83
CA GLY A 25 5.00 12.17 9.47
C GLY A 25 6.41 12.49 10.02
N PRO A 26 7.17 13.40 9.39
CA PRO A 26 8.43 13.85 9.95
C PRO A 26 8.15 14.50 11.31
N HIS A 27 8.88 14.10 12.34
CA HIS A 27 8.96 14.83 13.60
C HIS A 27 9.39 16.27 13.29
N MET A 28 8.45 17.19 13.29
CA MET A 28 8.73 18.63 13.25
C MET A 28 9.33 18.99 14.61
N ALA A 29 10.64 19.06 14.67
CA ALA A 29 11.30 19.73 15.77
C ALA A 29 10.87 21.21 15.76
N ASN A 30 10.15 21.62 16.80
CA ASN A 30 9.71 22.98 17.06
C ASN A 30 10.95 23.84 17.38
N GLY A 31 11.49 24.53 16.39
CA GLY A 31 12.57 25.50 16.52
C GLY A 31 12.01 26.92 16.47
N LYS A 32 11.91 27.58 17.63
CA LYS A 32 11.57 29.00 17.77
C LYS A 32 12.53 29.86 16.95
N SER A 33 11.97 30.73 16.12
CA SER A 33 12.69 31.81 15.45
C SER A 33 13.15 32.86 16.45
N ARG A 34 14.41 33.23 16.40
CA ARG A 34 14.89 34.58 16.72
C ARG A 34 15.90 34.98 15.66
N GLY A 35 15.69 36.17 15.12
CA GLY A 35 16.49 36.75 14.06
C GLY A 35 17.89 37.13 14.52
N ASP A 36 18.82 37.21 13.57
CA ASP A 36 19.61 38.39 13.25
C ASP A 36 20.65 38.08 12.16
N ARG A 37 20.67 38.97 11.17
CA ARG A 37 21.77 39.52 10.34
C ARG A 37 22.86 38.64 9.76
N GLU A 38 22.85 38.66 8.45
CA GLU A 38 23.94 38.82 7.45
C GLU A 38 25.37 38.44 7.85
N THR A 39 25.91 37.46 7.14
CA THR A 39 27.16 37.58 6.36
C THR A 39 27.25 36.42 5.39
N GLY A 40 27.57 36.73 4.12
CA GLY A 40 27.63 35.76 3.03
C GLY A 40 28.75 34.73 3.22
N SER A 41 28.35 33.50 3.35
CA SER A 41 29.18 32.38 3.00
C SER A 41 28.32 31.37 2.26
N ARG A 42 28.73 31.00 1.05
CA ARG A 42 28.11 29.94 0.25
C ARG A 42 28.09 28.65 1.08
N ALA A 43 26.94 28.35 1.67
CA ALA A 43 26.73 27.08 2.34
C ALA A 43 26.94 25.94 1.34
N PRO A 44 27.67 24.85 1.72
CA PRO A 44 27.87 23.71 0.86
C PRO A 44 26.52 23.14 0.44
N ASN A 45 26.39 22.85 -0.85
CA ASN A 45 25.23 22.25 -1.51
C ASN A 45 24.79 21.00 -0.74
N ARG A 46 23.90 21.15 0.23
CA ARG A 46 23.25 20.01 0.91
C ARG A 46 22.45 19.27 -0.14
N ALA A 47 23.03 18.20 -0.66
CA ALA A 47 22.34 17.28 -1.56
C ALA A 47 20.92 17.06 -1.04
N ARG A 48 19.92 17.56 -1.78
CA ARG A 48 18.50 17.45 -1.40
C ARG A 48 18.21 15.96 -1.24
N LYS A 49 18.09 15.48 -0.01
CA LYS A 49 17.71 14.09 0.28
C LYS A 49 16.38 13.84 -0.45
N ARG A 50 16.39 12.86 -1.34
CA ARG A 50 15.16 12.46 -2.03
C ARG A 50 14.09 12.13 -0.99
N PRO A 51 12.84 12.55 -1.18
CA PRO A 51 11.78 12.24 -0.23
C PRO A 51 11.64 10.70 -0.11
N PRO A 52 11.31 10.20 1.08
CA PRO A 52 11.12 8.77 1.30
C PRO A 52 10.00 8.23 0.41
N LEU A 53 10.20 7.03 -0.12
CA LEU A 53 9.20 6.31 -0.89
C LEU A 53 8.37 5.43 0.05
N TYR A 54 7.10 5.36 -0.24
CA TYR A 54 6.10 4.55 0.45
C TYR A 54 5.56 3.50 -0.51
N ALA A 55 5.29 2.32 0.00
CA ALA A 55 4.61 1.28 -0.78
C ALA A 55 3.48 0.65 0.00
N ALA A 56 2.45 0.23 -0.73
CA ALA A 56 1.39 -0.62 -0.25
C ALA A 56 1.33 -1.89 -1.08
N VAL A 57 1.22 -3.03 -0.40
CA VAL A 57 0.98 -4.33 -1.02
C VAL A 57 -0.36 -4.85 -0.52
N ASP A 58 -1.25 -5.16 -1.45
CA ASP A 58 -2.58 -5.69 -1.18
C ASP A 58 -2.66 -7.11 -1.77
N LEU A 59 -2.86 -8.09 -0.89
CA LEU A 59 -3.00 -9.49 -1.25
C LEU A 59 -4.47 -9.91 -1.10
N GLY A 60 -5.19 -9.81 -2.20
CA GLY A 60 -6.59 -10.23 -2.31
C GLY A 60 -6.76 -11.69 -2.68
N THR A 61 -8.01 -12.10 -2.84
CA THR A 61 -8.38 -13.46 -3.25
C THR A 61 -7.92 -13.77 -4.69
N ASN A 62 -8.05 -12.81 -5.60
CA ASN A 62 -7.71 -13.00 -7.02
C ASN A 62 -6.40 -12.32 -7.42
N ASN A 63 -6.09 -11.17 -6.85
CA ASN A 63 -5.00 -10.30 -7.29
C ASN A 63 -4.04 -9.99 -6.15
N CYS A 64 -2.75 -9.89 -6.51
CA CYS A 64 -1.73 -9.26 -5.68
C CYS A 64 -1.34 -7.93 -6.32
N ARG A 65 -1.45 -6.84 -5.55
CA ARG A 65 -1.22 -5.47 -6.04
C ARG A 65 -0.12 -4.78 -5.26
N LEU A 66 0.69 -4.01 -5.97
CA LEU A 66 1.71 -3.13 -5.42
C LEU A 66 1.47 -1.72 -5.91
N LEU A 67 1.58 -0.75 -5.02
CA LEU A 67 1.68 0.66 -5.35
C LEU A 67 2.89 1.27 -4.67
N ILE A 68 3.70 2.05 -5.40
CA ILE A 68 4.83 2.81 -4.87
C ILE A 68 4.58 4.28 -5.13
N ALA A 69 4.68 5.10 -4.10
CA ALA A 69 4.38 6.51 -4.16
C ALA A 69 5.38 7.36 -3.37
N ALA A 70 5.50 8.63 -3.76
CA ALA A 70 6.17 9.67 -3.00
C ALA A 70 5.15 10.65 -2.44
N ARG A 71 5.34 11.08 -1.18
CA ARG A 71 4.48 12.07 -0.54
C ARG A 71 4.67 13.45 -1.18
N LYS A 72 3.56 14.15 -1.38
CA LYS A 72 3.50 15.57 -1.76
C LYS A 72 2.79 16.38 -0.66
N ARG A 73 2.86 17.72 -0.77
CA ARG A 73 2.20 18.64 0.17
C ARG A 73 0.68 18.34 0.27
N ASN A 74 0.04 18.10 -0.86
CA ASN A 74 -1.39 17.81 -0.96
C ASN A 74 -1.60 16.39 -1.54
N GLY A 75 -1.27 15.33 -0.76
CA GLY A 75 -1.46 13.96 -1.19
C GLY A 75 -0.15 13.24 -1.56
N PHE A 76 -0.17 12.48 -2.65
CA PHE A 76 0.98 11.70 -3.11
C PHE A 76 1.05 11.61 -4.64
N THR A 77 2.21 11.24 -5.15
CA THR A 77 2.40 10.90 -6.56
C THR A 77 2.73 9.43 -6.67
N VAL A 78 1.99 8.71 -7.49
CA VAL A 78 2.31 7.35 -7.87
C VAL A 78 3.53 7.34 -8.76
N LEU A 79 4.51 6.55 -8.40
CA LEU A 79 5.76 6.37 -9.15
C LEU A 79 5.80 5.03 -9.88
N ASP A 80 5.09 4.04 -9.34
CA ASP A 80 5.05 2.71 -9.92
C ASP A 80 3.83 1.95 -9.39
N SER A 81 3.23 1.12 -10.21
CA SER A 81 2.16 0.20 -9.82
C SER A 81 2.35 -1.15 -10.52
N HIS A 82 1.90 -2.21 -9.85
CA HIS A 82 1.92 -3.55 -10.40
C HIS A 82 0.72 -4.32 -9.88
N SER A 83 0.06 -5.04 -10.77
CA SER A 83 -1.04 -5.95 -10.43
C SER A 83 -0.81 -7.28 -11.12
N GLN A 84 -0.92 -8.37 -10.38
CA GLN A 84 -0.78 -9.73 -10.91
C GLN A 84 -1.92 -10.60 -10.40
N ILE A 85 -2.56 -11.35 -11.30
CA ILE A 85 -3.56 -12.35 -10.98
C ILE A 85 -2.83 -13.53 -10.33
N VAL A 86 -3.20 -13.88 -9.10
CA VAL A 86 -2.61 -14.97 -8.31
C VAL A 86 -3.62 -16.06 -7.98
N ARG A 87 -4.92 -15.76 -8.02
CA ARG A 87 -6.03 -16.67 -7.69
C ARG A 87 -5.77 -17.44 -6.39
N LEU A 88 -5.40 -16.71 -5.33
CA LEU A 88 -5.04 -17.31 -4.04
C LEU A 88 -6.20 -18.08 -3.42
N GLY A 89 -7.44 -17.63 -3.64
CA GLY A 89 -8.66 -18.27 -3.14
C GLY A 89 -9.20 -19.41 -4.00
N GLU A 90 -8.45 -19.86 -5.04
CA GLU A 90 -8.89 -20.94 -5.90
C GLU A 90 -9.08 -22.23 -5.09
N GLY A 91 -10.30 -22.81 -5.14
CA GLY A 91 -10.64 -24.03 -4.41
C GLY A 91 -10.89 -23.86 -2.89
N LEU A 92 -10.75 -22.65 -2.35
CA LEU A 92 -10.88 -22.39 -0.91
C LEU A 92 -12.26 -22.74 -0.35
N GLU A 93 -13.33 -22.53 -1.12
CA GLU A 93 -14.70 -22.84 -0.65
C GLU A 93 -14.91 -24.31 -0.37
N ALA A 94 -14.27 -25.20 -1.13
CA ALA A 94 -14.42 -26.65 -0.98
C ALA A 94 -13.41 -27.25 0.02
N SER A 95 -12.22 -26.66 0.14
CA SER A 95 -11.11 -27.25 0.90
C SER A 95 -10.85 -26.57 2.24
N GLU A 96 -11.39 -25.36 2.45
CA GLU A 96 -11.09 -24.45 3.57
C GLU A 96 -9.59 -24.11 3.70
N ARG A 97 -8.79 -24.46 2.70
CA ARG A 97 -7.33 -24.29 2.68
C ARG A 97 -6.85 -23.70 1.36
N LEU A 98 -5.79 -22.90 1.44
CA LEU A 98 -5.04 -22.46 0.26
C LEU A 98 -4.32 -23.67 -0.34
N SER A 99 -4.46 -23.89 -1.65
CA SER A 99 -3.76 -24.97 -2.33
C SER A 99 -2.27 -24.61 -2.51
N ASP A 100 -1.41 -25.63 -2.53
CA ASP A 100 0.04 -25.43 -2.73
C ASP A 100 0.33 -24.71 -4.04
N ALA A 101 -0.41 -25.04 -5.11
CA ALA A 101 -0.28 -24.38 -6.40
C ALA A 101 -0.61 -22.87 -6.33
N ALA A 102 -1.67 -22.50 -5.60
CA ALA A 102 -2.03 -21.08 -5.39
C ALA A 102 -1.00 -20.35 -4.53
N ILE A 103 -0.49 -21.01 -3.48
CA ILE A 103 0.58 -20.49 -2.64
C ILE A 103 1.83 -20.21 -3.48
N GLU A 104 2.31 -21.15 -4.30
CA GLU A 104 3.51 -20.94 -5.12
C GLU A 104 3.33 -19.83 -6.15
N ARG A 105 2.18 -19.75 -6.84
CA ARG A 105 1.87 -18.61 -7.74
C ARG A 105 1.95 -17.27 -7.01
N CYS A 106 1.44 -17.24 -5.78
CA CYS A 106 1.47 -16.04 -4.97
C CYS A 106 2.90 -15.70 -4.50
N MET A 107 3.68 -16.70 -4.08
CA MET A 107 5.08 -16.53 -3.71
C MET A 107 5.90 -15.95 -4.87
N ASP A 108 5.69 -16.40 -6.10
CA ASP A 108 6.36 -15.85 -7.29
C ASP A 108 6.02 -14.38 -7.52
N ALA A 109 4.75 -14.00 -7.37
CA ALA A 109 4.34 -12.61 -7.45
C ALA A 109 5.00 -11.75 -6.36
N LEU A 110 5.03 -12.25 -5.13
CA LEU A 110 5.61 -11.56 -3.98
C LEU A 110 7.14 -11.46 -4.06
N ARG A 111 7.84 -12.44 -4.65
CA ARG A 111 9.30 -12.36 -4.95
C ARG A 111 9.60 -11.19 -5.89
N LYS A 112 8.80 -11.01 -6.96
CA LYS A 112 8.93 -9.87 -7.89
C LYS A 112 8.69 -8.55 -7.18
N ILE A 113 7.66 -8.48 -6.32
CA ILE A 113 7.35 -7.30 -5.51
C ILE A 113 8.50 -6.98 -4.57
N SER A 114 9.00 -7.96 -3.79
CA SER A 114 10.13 -7.76 -2.86
C SER A 114 11.37 -7.22 -3.58
N SER A 115 11.71 -7.80 -4.74
CA SER A 115 12.82 -7.34 -5.58
C SER A 115 12.64 -5.89 -6.04
N LYS A 116 11.43 -5.52 -6.49
CA LYS A 116 11.09 -4.16 -6.91
C LYS A 116 11.17 -3.15 -5.77
N LEU A 117 10.69 -3.50 -4.57
CA LEU A 117 10.78 -2.66 -3.37
C LEU A 117 12.25 -2.38 -2.98
N LYS A 118 13.10 -3.41 -3.01
CA LYS A 118 14.54 -3.31 -2.73
C LYS A 118 15.26 -2.43 -3.78
N ALA A 119 15.01 -2.67 -5.07
CA ALA A 119 15.61 -1.92 -6.16
C ALA A 119 15.29 -0.42 -6.11
N LYS A 120 14.04 -0.07 -5.74
CA LYS A 120 13.61 1.32 -5.59
C LYS A 120 13.96 1.94 -4.24
N LYS A 121 14.56 1.18 -3.32
CA LYS A 121 14.92 1.62 -1.96
C LYS A 121 13.72 2.24 -1.24
N VAL A 122 12.58 1.54 -1.27
CA VAL A 122 11.35 1.98 -0.59
C VAL A 122 11.61 2.00 0.91
N ALA A 123 11.31 3.15 1.55
CA ALA A 123 11.59 3.35 2.97
C ALA A 123 10.51 2.75 3.88
N HIS A 124 9.26 2.79 3.44
CA HIS A 124 8.11 2.37 4.24
C HIS A 124 7.20 1.47 3.40
N VAL A 125 6.92 0.28 3.90
CA VAL A 125 6.04 -0.70 3.23
C VAL A 125 4.92 -1.10 4.17
N ARG A 126 3.67 -1.09 3.68
CA ARG A 126 2.52 -1.68 4.34
C ARG A 126 1.97 -2.81 3.49
N CYS A 127 1.87 -4.01 4.08
CA CYS A 127 1.30 -5.17 3.41
C CYS A 127 0.03 -5.59 4.14
N VAL A 128 -1.06 -5.79 3.40
CA VAL A 128 -2.31 -6.32 3.92
C VAL A 128 -2.72 -7.56 3.13
N ALA A 129 -3.29 -8.53 3.82
CA ALA A 129 -3.91 -9.71 3.24
C ALA A 129 -5.39 -9.75 3.66
N THR A 130 -6.25 -10.16 2.75
CA THR A 130 -7.70 -10.03 2.90
C THR A 130 -8.39 -11.41 2.99
N GLU A 131 -9.54 -11.57 2.38
CA GLU A 131 -10.48 -12.68 2.55
C GLU A 131 -9.84 -14.07 2.42
N ALA A 132 -9.04 -14.34 1.38
CA ALA A 132 -8.46 -15.67 1.19
C ALA A 132 -7.57 -16.09 2.35
N CYS A 133 -6.69 -15.21 2.83
CA CYS A 133 -5.84 -15.49 3.99
C CYS A 133 -6.61 -15.51 5.31
N ARG A 134 -7.71 -14.78 5.42
CA ARG A 134 -8.54 -14.70 6.62
C ARG A 134 -9.36 -15.96 6.81
N ARG A 135 -9.92 -16.53 5.72
CA ARG A 135 -10.77 -17.73 5.76
C ARG A 135 -9.98 -19.03 5.82
N ALA A 136 -8.83 -19.08 5.15
CA ALA A 136 -8.08 -20.31 5.05
C ALA A 136 -7.45 -20.73 6.39
N GLU A 137 -7.59 -22.01 6.77
CA GLU A 137 -6.92 -22.58 7.95
C GLU A 137 -5.41 -22.38 7.93
N ASN A 138 -4.77 -22.56 6.75
CA ASN A 138 -3.34 -22.38 6.55
C ASN A 138 -2.93 -20.93 6.14
N GLY A 139 -3.86 -19.99 6.17
CA GLY A 139 -3.58 -18.59 5.77
C GLY A 139 -2.51 -17.92 6.61
N ARG A 140 -2.51 -18.15 7.94
CA ARG A 140 -1.46 -17.59 8.84
C ARG A 140 -0.10 -18.20 8.60
N ASP A 141 -0.04 -19.50 8.29
CA ASP A 141 1.21 -20.22 8.02
C ASP A 141 1.82 -19.72 6.70
N PHE A 142 0.98 -19.51 5.68
CA PHE A 142 1.38 -18.89 4.44
C PHE A 142 1.97 -17.48 4.67
N ILE A 143 1.30 -16.62 5.43
CA ILE A 143 1.81 -15.27 5.74
C ILE A 143 3.13 -15.33 6.52
N ARG A 144 3.30 -16.30 7.42
CA ARG A 144 4.56 -16.54 8.12
C ARG A 144 5.67 -16.91 7.14
N ARG A 145 5.42 -17.84 6.22
CA ARG A 145 6.34 -18.22 5.16
C ARG A 145 6.77 -17.02 4.30
N VAL A 146 5.82 -16.17 3.91
CA VAL A 146 6.11 -14.92 3.16
C VAL A 146 7.06 -14.01 3.93
N ARG A 147 6.84 -13.84 5.23
CA ARG A 147 7.73 -13.03 6.08
C ARG A 147 9.13 -13.63 6.13
N ASP A 148 9.24 -14.94 6.36
CA ASP A 148 10.50 -15.63 6.60
C ASP A 148 11.35 -15.72 5.32
N GLU A 149 10.73 -15.96 4.14
CA GLU A 149 11.45 -16.06 2.87
C GLU A 149 11.69 -14.70 2.19
N LEU A 150 10.76 -13.73 2.32
CA LEU A 150 10.78 -12.51 1.50
C LEU A 150 10.97 -11.24 2.33
N GLY A 151 10.87 -11.30 3.66
CA GLY A 151 10.95 -10.17 4.56
C GLY A 151 9.72 -9.24 4.49
N LEU A 152 8.60 -9.69 3.91
CA LEU A 152 7.37 -8.91 3.81
C LEU A 152 6.43 -9.28 4.95
N THR A 153 6.15 -8.33 5.84
CA THR A 153 5.24 -8.55 6.97
C THR A 153 3.82 -8.14 6.60
N PHE A 154 2.96 -9.12 6.39
CA PHE A 154 1.54 -8.91 6.11
C PHE A 154 0.71 -8.88 7.38
N LYS A 155 -0.27 -7.96 7.42
CA LYS A 155 -1.37 -7.97 8.39
C LYS A 155 -2.61 -8.55 7.69
N ILE A 156 -3.17 -9.63 8.23
CA ILE A 156 -4.50 -10.09 7.82
C ILE A 156 -5.52 -9.14 8.43
N ILE A 157 -6.31 -8.46 7.60
CA ILE A 157 -7.28 -7.45 8.02
C ILE A 157 -8.71 -8.02 8.02
N SER A 158 -9.56 -7.47 8.88
CA SER A 158 -10.99 -7.81 8.91
C SER A 158 -11.73 -7.21 7.70
N GLY A 159 -12.91 -7.77 7.36
CA GLY A 159 -13.76 -7.18 6.32
C GLY A 159 -14.17 -5.73 6.62
N ALA A 160 -14.40 -5.38 7.88
CA ALA A 160 -14.68 -4.00 8.29
C ALA A 160 -13.49 -3.06 8.07
N GLU A 161 -12.26 -3.52 8.34
CA GLU A 161 -11.04 -2.74 8.07
C GLU A 161 -10.81 -2.61 6.55
N GLU A 162 -11.08 -3.65 5.78
CA GLU A 162 -11.00 -3.67 4.32
C GLU A 162 -11.99 -2.66 3.71
N ALA A 163 -13.27 -2.68 4.13
CA ALA A 163 -14.29 -1.73 3.71
C ALA A 163 -13.90 -0.28 4.05
N LYS A 164 -13.33 -0.04 5.24
CA LYS A 164 -12.84 1.27 5.63
C LYS A 164 -11.70 1.75 4.73
N LEU A 165 -10.76 0.87 4.36
CA LEU A 165 -9.68 1.20 3.44
C LEU A 165 -10.20 1.50 2.04
N ALA A 166 -11.21 0.75 1.55
CA ALA A 166 -11.87 1.02 0.28
C ALA A 166 -12.52 2.40 0.27
N LEU A 167 -13.27 2.76 1.32
CA LEU A 167 -13.89 4.08 1.46
C LEU A 167 -12.84 5.21 1.43
N VAL A 168 -11.75 5.06 2.20
CA VAL A 168 -10.66 6.06 2.22
C VAL A 168 -10.00 6.18 0.85
N GLY A 169 -9.78 5.07 0.15
CA GLY A 169 -9.20 5.07 -1.20
C GLY A 169 -10.07 5.74 -2.25
N CYS A 170 -11.39 5.70 -2.05
CA CYS A 170 -12.38 6.32 -2.95
C CYS A 170 -12.70 7.79 -2.59
N HIS A 171 -12.17 8.32 -1.48
CA HIS A 171 -12.56 9.64 -0.96
C HIS A 171 -12.53 10.76 -2.01
N ASN A 172 -11.50 10.81 -2.85
CA ASN A 172 -11.37 11.84 -3.90
C ASN A 172 -12.32 11.64 -5.11
N LEU A 173 -13.07 10.54 -5.14
CA LEU A 173 -14.07 10.25 -6.17
C LEU A 173 -15.49 10.52 -5.69
N ILE A 174 -15.66 10.79 -4.40
CA ILE A 174 -16.93 11.06 -3.77
C ILE A 174 -17.31 12.50 -4.13
N ASP A 175 -18.52 12.66 -4.66
CA ASP A 175 -19.12 13.98 -4.86
C ASP A 175 -19.44 14.57 -3.48
N THR A 176 -18.94 15.76 -3.20
CA THR A 176 -19.13 16.47 -1.91
C THR A 176 -20.59 16.86 -1.66
N GLU A 177 -21.40 16.96 -2.71
CA GLU A 177 -22.83 17.26 -2.62
C GLU A 177 -23.70 16.01 -2.38
N ALA A 178 -23.11 14.81 -2.47
CA ALA A 178 -23.84 13.56 -2.27
C ALA A 178 -24.22 13.36 -0.80
N LYS A 179 -25.53 13.23 -0.53
CA LYS A 179 -26.04 12.96 0.83
C LYS A 179 -25.69 11.55 1.34
N LYS A 180 -25.52 10.59 0.43
CA LYS A 180 -25.17 9.19 0.74
C LYS A 180 -24.27 8.65 -0.38
N VAL A 181 -23.29 7.84 -0.02
CA VAL A 181 -22.38 7.17 -0.95
C VAL A 181 -22.33 5.70 -0.59
N LEU A 182 -22.43 4.84 -1.59
CA LEU A 182 -22.23 3.40 -1.48
C LEU A 182 -20.93 3.04 -2.21
N VAL A 183 -19.98 2.43 -1.50
CA VAL A 183 -18.75 1.88 -2.08
C VAL A 183 -18.88 0.36 -2.11
N ILE A 184 -18.78 -0.22 -3.30
CA ILE A 184 -18.83 -1.66 -3.52
C ILE A 184 -17.42 -2.11 -3.94
N ASP A 185 -16.85 -3.06 -3.22
CA ASP A 185 -15.56 -3.71 -3.49
C ASP A 185 -15.82 -5.21 -3.71
N ILE A 186 -15.51 -5.74 -4.90
CA ILE A 186 -15.81 -7.11 -5.33
C ILE A 186 -14.51 -7.87 -5.61
#